data_6e83d3e946042738998867c6f54f9cf4
#
_entry.id   6e83d3e946042738998867c6f54f9cf4
#
_cell.length_a   1.000
_cell.length_b   1.000
_cell.length_c   1.000
_cell.angle_alpha   90.00
_cell.angle_beta   90.00
_cell.angle_gamma   90.00
#
_symmetry.space_group_name_H-M   'P 1'
#
loop_
_entity.id
_entity.type
_entity.pdbx_description
1 polymer ?
#
loop_
_entity_poly.entity_id
_entity_poly.type
_entity_poly.pdbx_seq_one_letter_code
_entity_poly.pdbx_strand_id
1 'polypeptide(L)'
;MNKKQYKLIALSLAMTMAVSSISYAANADRKVSAAAKTDNEVLTVAKKDIIRKNETKVSSGPVIEEPEIPAKSKISFTRLGSKKVKISWSRSTGAEKYILYKKTNNNGYKIVAKTTKLKFTDKKVVAGKRYKYYVKSARTYDGKTYASNSNAKSFRIANFVNTKHQKYSYSEMCGDIKSFKNTYSDYVSVKVVGKSNDKRNIYDVVIGNKKAKKTLLVIGNIHAREYMTAQLCMAQIESYLKNYNGSVKGVKVKSVLNKMAVHYIPMANPDGTTISQFGISKIRDKKLRKALYKMSGASHTATWKANARGVDLNRNSNSHFKANHGGKRGSEGFSGPSAASEPETKAIAGLLKQLKNNKTLKGVVNYHAMGSIVFGSGGSGKVKKETQKMYRFARKITGYACGDSYGSSSGPSVGSMRDYVMEKIKSPCITLEIGVAGCPLPISQFSSIWRKNESLVLREAKLLL
;
A
#
# COMPACT_ATOMS: atom_id res chain seq x y z
N MET A 1 0.34 -34.23 -19.73
CA MET A 1 1.60 -34.39 -18.97
C MET A 1 1.27 -34.90 -17.58
N ASN A 2 1.92 -35.97 -17.12
CA ASN A 2 1.57 -36.79 -15.95
C ASN A 2 2.24 -36.19 -14.68
N LYS A 3 1.62 -36.31 -13.50
CA LYS A 3 2.11 -35.84 -12.20
C LYS A 3 3.57 -36.14 -11.85
N LYS A 4 4.19 -37.14 -12.51
CA LYS A 4 5.61 -37.48 -12.37
C LYS A 4 6.55 -36.48 -13.06
N GLN A 5 6.12 -35.78 -14.10
CA GLN A 5 6.94 -34.80 -14.82
C GLN A 5 7.05 -33.45 -14.09
N TYR A 6 6.06 -33.09 -13.27
CA TYR A 6 6.13 -31.87 -12.42
C TYR A 6 7.10 -32.00 -11.24
N LYS A 7 7.29 -33.21 -10.71
CA LYS A 7 8.28 -33.45 -9.62
C LYS A 7 9.73 -33.38 -10.10
N LEU A 8 10.01 -33.74 -11.31
CA LEU A 8 11.38 -33.67 -11.84
C LEU A 8 11.81 -32.23 -12.21
N ILE A 9 10.89 -31.42 -12.68
CA ILE A 9 11.18 -29.99 -13.00
C ILE A 9 11.35 -29.14 -11.73
N ALA A 10 10.63 -29.46 -10.65
CA ALA A 10 10.79 -28.79 -9.37
C ALA A 10 12.11 -29.14 -8.64
N LEU A 11 12.66 -30.34 -8.84
CA LEU A 11 13.95 -30.73 -8.26
C LEU A 11 15.15 -30.19 -9.04
N SER A 12 15.04 -29.95 -10.35
CA SER A 12 16.15 -29.41 -11.14
C SER A 12 16.35 -27.90 -10.96
N LEU A 13 15.29 -27.13 -10.60
CA LEU A 13 15.41 -25.70 -10.29
C LEU A 13 15.92 -25.43 -8.86
N ALA A 14 15.78 -26.37 -7.95
CA ALA A 14 16.27 -26.21 -6.57
C ALA A 14 17.78 -26.49 -6.43
N MET A 15 18.38 -27.25 -7.34
CA MET A 15 19.82 -27.56 -7.33
C MET A 15 20.71 -26.52 -8.04
N THR A 16 20.14 -25.62 -8.84
CA THR A 16 20.94 -24.61 -9.58
C THR A 16 21.12 -23.29 -8.81
N MET A 17 20.43 -23.11 -7.70
CA MET A 17 20.57 -21.90 -6.85
C MET A 17 21.46 -22.09 -5.61
N ALA A 18 21.97 -23.30 -5.36
CA ALA A 18 22.80 -23.58 -4.19
C ALA A 18 24.31 -23.58 -4.46
N VAL A 19 24.76 -23.40 -5.70
CA VAL A 19 26.20 -23.47 -6.07
C VAL A 19 26.83 -22.11 -6.41
N SER A 20 26.04 -21.01 -6.49
CA SER A 20 26.56 -19.69 -6.86
C SER A 20 26.83 -18.73 -5.67
N SER A 21 26.68 -19.17 -4.42
CA SER A 21 26.88 -18.33 -3.23
C SER A 21 28.09 -18.67 -2.34
N ILE A 22 28.98 -19.60 -2.77
CA ILE A 22 30.16 -20.01 -1.96
C ILE A 22 31.51 -19.56 -2.55
N SER A 23 31.56 -18.88 -3.70
CA SER A 23 32.83 -18.53 -4.36
C SER A 23 33.26 -17.07 -4.28
N TYR A 24 32.60 -16.22 -3.48
CA TYR A 24 32.95 -14.77 -3.41
C TYR A 24 33.43 -14.28 -2.02
N ALA A 25 33.65 -15.17 -1.06
CA ALA A 25 34.06 -14.79 0.31
C ALA A 25 35.50 -15.19 0.70
N ALA A 26 36.33 -15.68 -0.21
CA ALA A 26 37.64 -16.23 0.14
C ALA A 26 38.87 -15.50 -0.44
N ASN A 27 38.74 -14.31 -1.01
CA ASN A 27 39.89 -13.61 -1.64
C ASN A 27 40.09 -12.15 -1.22
N ALA A 28 39.57 -11.68 -0.08
CA ALA A 28 39.78 -10.30 0.42
C ALA A 28 40.64 -10.17 1.68
N ASP A 29 41.14 -11.26 2.28
CA ASP A 29 41.87 -11.21 3.55
C ASP A 29 43.33 -11.66 3.51
N ARG A 30 44.04 -11.45 2.39
CA ARG A 30 45.48 -11.76 2.28
C ARG A 30 46.28 -10.71 1.53
N LYS A 31 46.21 -9.44 1.93
CA LYS A 31 47.22 -8.43 1.54
C LYS A 31 47.13 -7.15 2.40
N VAL A 32 47.16 -7.23 3.71
CA VAL A 32 47.55 -6.12 4.58
C VAL A 32 48.10 -6.72 5.89
N SER A 33 49.29 -7.28 5.88
CA SER A 33 50.08 -7.51 7.08
C SER A 33 51.55 -7.75 6.74
N ALA A 34 52.23 -6.72 6.23
CA ALA A 34 53.69 -6.68 6.19
C ALA A 34 54.18 -5.28 5.83
N ALA A 35 53.86 -4.24 6.62
CA ALA A 35 54.55 -2.95 6.59
C ALA A 35 54.05 -2.06 7.73
N ALA A 36 54.23 -2.44 9.00
CA ALA A 36 54.11 -1.54 10.15
C ALA A 36 54.68 -2.19 11.43
N LYS A 37 55.95 -2.53 11.40
CA LYS A 37 56.69 -2.95 12.58
C LYS A 37 58.15 -2.48 12.45
N THR A 38 58.44 -1.18 12.51
CA THR A 38 59.80 -0.67 12.73
C THR A 38 59.89 0.75 13.26
N ASP A 39 58.80 1.47 13.56
CA ASP A 39 58.95 2.86 14.03
C ASP A 39 58.41 3.20 15.43
N ASN A 40 58.12 2.22 16.28
CA ASN A 40 57.55 2.48 17.61
C ASN A 40 58.51 2.18 18.81
N GLU A 41 59.74 1.75 18.59
CA GLU A 41 60.68 1.47 19.71
C GLU A 41 61.68 2.59 20.01
N VAL A 42 61.82 3.59 19.15
CA VAL A 42 62.81 4.69 19.36
C VAL A 42 62.22 5.88 20.11
N LEU A 43 60.89 6.01 20.20
CA LEU A 43 60.21 7.14 20.84
C LEU A 43 59.84 6.90 22.34
N THR A 44 60.08 5.71 22.87
CA THR A 44 59.66 5.36 24.24
C THR A 44 60.80 5.55 25.28
N VAL A 45 62.06 5.68 24.87
CA VAL A 45 63.21 5.87 25.79
C VAL A 45 63.51 7.33 26.09
N ALA A 46 63.17 8.27 25.19
CA ALA A 46 63.46 9.70 25.39
C ALA A 46 62.43 10.47 26.24
N LYS A 47 61.32 9.83 26.65
CA LYS A 47 60.31 10.48 27.51
C LYS A 47 60.36 10.13 28.99
N LYS A 48 61.27 9.24 29.43
CA LYS A 48 61.39 8.86 30.84
C LYS A 48 62.37 9.70 31.68
N ASP A 49 63.24 10.53 31.08
CA ASP A 49 64.21 11.26 31.82
C ASP A 49 63.91 12.75 32.05
N ILE A 50 62.78 13.26 31.61
CA ILE A 50 62.42 14.70 31.82
C ILE A 50 61.40 14.88 32.97
N ILE A 51 60.90 13.81 33.60
CA ILE A 51 59.81 13.91 34.64
C ILE A 51 60.37 13.78 36.08
N ARG A 52 61.66 13.89 36.29
CA ARG A 52 62.24 13.77 37.62
C ARG A 52 62.94 15.04 38.17
N LYS A 53 62.48 16.22 37.87
CA LYS A 53 62.83 17.46 38.60
C LYS A 53 61.73 18.49 38.43
N ASN A 54 60.71 18.44 39.26
CA ASN A 54 59.90 19.53 39.78
C ASN A 54 58.74 19.03 40.56
N GLU A 55 59.02 18.38 41.71
CA GLU A 55 57.96 18.19 42.73
C GLU A 55 57.96 19.42 43.66
N THR A 56 57.29 20.48 43.24
CA THR A 56 56.76 21.47 44.18
C THR A 56 55.31 21.01 44.53
N LYS A 57 55.06 20.70 45.83
CA LYS A 57 53.79 20.41 46.41
C LYS A 57 52.76 21.48 46.06
N VAL A 58 51.87 21.17 45.11
CA VAL A 58 50.62 21.92 44.93
C VAL A 58 49.56 21.08 45.65
N SER A 59 48.94 21.64 46.67
CA SER A 59 47.79 21.13 47.39
C SER A 59 46.68 20.81 46.35
N SER A 60 46.42 19.53 46.14
CA SER A 60 45.34 19.08 45.28
C SER A 60 43.99 19.31 46.02
N GLY A 61 43.33 20.42 45.71
CA GLY A 61 41.89 20.51 45.92
C GLY A 61 41.16 19.40 45.14
N PRO A 62 39.97 19.03 45.55
CA PRO A 62 39.22 17.92 44.88
C PRO A 62 39.13 18.21 43.37
N VAL A 63 39.66 17.32 42.57
CA VAL A 63 39.50 17.34 41.10
C VAL A 63 37.99 17.11 40.86
N ILE A 64 37.28 18.20 40.59
CA ILE A 64 35.87 18.10 40.15
C ILE A 64 35.95 17.57 38.70
N GLU A 65 35.81 16.26 38.52
CA GLU A 65 35.65 15.69 37.19
C GLU A 65 34.39 16.27 36.53
N GLU A 66 34.56 17.08 35.48
CA GLU A 66 33.43 17.52 34.68
C GLU A 66 32.72 16.32 34.10
N PRO A 67 31.38 16.24 34.20
CA PRO A 67 30.62 15.09 33.70
C PRO A 67 30.75 14.95 32.20
N GLU A 68 31.00 13.72 31.73
CA GLU A 68 31.12 13.43 30.31
C GLU A 68 29.89 13.87 29.52
N ILE A 69 30.11 14.47 28.36
CA ILE A 69 29.05 14.86 27.42
C ILE A 69 28.35 13.58 26.89
N PRO A 70 26.99 13.47 26.99
CA PRO A 70 26.29 12.30 26.48
C PRO A 70 26.62 11.95 25.03
N ALA A 71 26.76 10.65 24.73
CA ALA A 71 27.06 10.20 23.38
C ALA A 71 25.95 10.58 22.37
N LYS A 72 26.30 10.73 21.09
CA LYS A 72 25.36 11.08 20.03
C LYS A 72 24.39 9.94 19.74
N SER A 73 23.09 10.19 19.78
CA SER A 73 22.05 9.23 19.37
C SER A 73 21.97 9.06 17.84
N LYS A 74 21.68 7.84 17.37
CA LYS A 74 21.37 7.57 15.96
C LYS A 74 19.86 7.64 15.76
N ILE A 75 19.38 8.48 14.81
CA ILE A 75 17.95 8.72 14.55
C ILE A 75 17.46 7.89 13.36
N SER A 76 16.22 7.37 13.45
CA SER A 76 15.53 6.61 12.41
C SER A 76 14.07 7.02 12.31
N PHE A 77 13.42 6.68 11.15
CA PHE A 77 12.03 7.01 10.87
C PHE A 77 11.24 5.79 10.45
N THR A 78 10.00 5.68 10.95
CA THR A 78 9.00 4.72 10.45
C THR A 78 7.75 5.50 10.11
N ARG A 79 7.33 5.46 8.83
CA ARG A 79 6.06 6.03 8.41
C ARG A 79 4.90 5.23 9.03
N LEU A 80 3.93 5.91 9.63
CA LEU A 80 2.73 5.31 10.22
C LEU A 80 1.44 5.68 9.47
N GLY A 81 1.54 6.43 8.37
CA GLY A 81 0.40 6.86 7.56
C GLY A 81 0.71 8.14 6.78
N SER A 82 -0.30 8.73 6.13
CA SER A 82 -0.15 9.94 5.32
C SER A 82 0.22 11.20 6.12
N LYS A 83 -0.04 11.21 7.43
CA LYS A 83 0.19 12.37 8.32
C LYS A 83 0.97 12.05 9.58
N LYS A 84 1.50 10.82 9.71
CA LYS A 84 2.17 10.35 10.93
C LYS A 84 3.52 9.71 10.61
N VAL A 85 4.53 10.07 11.40
CA VAL A 85 5.84 9.44 11.41
C VAL A 85 6.28 9.13 12.84
N LYS A 86 6.72 7.91 13.08
CA LYS A 86 7.44 7.55 14.32
C LYS A 86 8.91 7.87 14.12
N ILE A 87 9.45 8.71 14.98
CA ILE A 87 10.87 9.02 15.10
C ILE A 87 11.38 8.18 16.26
N SER A 88 12.45 7.42 16.03
CA SER A 88 13.12 6.62 17.07
C SER A 88 14.61 6.95 17.07
N TRP A 89 15.24 6.80 18.23
CA TRP A 89 16.68 7.02 18.35
C TRP A 89 17.31 6.00 19.29
N SER A 90 18.62 5.80 19.15
CA SER A 90 19.37 4.92 20.03
C SER A 90 19.52 5.55 21.41
N ARG A 91 19.59 4.70 22.45
CA ARG A 91 20.00 5.15 23.79
C ARG A 91 21.37 5.82 23.68
N SER A 92 21.59 6.89 24.42
CA SER A 92 22.84 7.61 24.54
C SER A 92 23.40 7.36 25.95
N THR A 93 24.63 6.90 26.03
CA THR A 93 25.34 6.75 27.31
C THR A 93 25.45 8.12 27.96
N GLY A 94 25.21 8.20 29.26
CA GLY A 94 25.24 9.43 30.03
C GLY A 94 24.02 10.36 29.84
N ALA A 95 23.03 10.04 28.99
CA ALA A 95 21.85 10.88 28.81
C ALA A 95 20.74 10.52 29.78
N GLU A 96 20.15 11.53 30.42
CA GLU A 96 18.96 11.47 31.28
C GLU A 96 17.69 11.81 30.53
N LYS A 97 17.79 12.67 29.53
CA LYS A 97 16.65 13.18 28.74
C LYS A 97 17.02 13.42 27.28
N TYR A 98 16.00 13.41 26.44
CA TYR A 98 16.12 13.67 25.02
C TYR A 98 15.21 14.83 24.62
N ILE A 99 15.71 15.72 23.76
CA ILE A 99 14.96 16.83 23.19
C ILE A 99 14.96 16.66 21.68
N LEU A 100 13.77 16.44 21.11
CA LEU A 100 13.58 16.29 19.67
C LEU A 100 13.28 17.64 19.03
N TYR A 101 14.08 17.98 18.04
CA TYR A 101 13.92 19.16 17.21
C TYR A 101 13.43 18.82 15.83
N LYS A 102 12.58 19.68 15.27
CA LYS A 102 12.01 19.58 13.92
C LYS A 102 12.19 20.87 13.16
N LYS A 103 12.60 20.79 11.89
CA LYS A 103 12.64 21.87 10.92
C LYS A 103 11.76 21.52 9.72
N THR A 104 10.99 22.50 9.21
CA THR A 104 10.16 22.36 8.00
C THR A 104 10.65 23.37 6.96
N ASN A 105 11.03 22.94 5.76
CA ASN A 105 11.57 23.79 4.70
C ASN A 105 12.71 24.71 5.21
N ASN A 106 12.61 26.00 4.98
CA ASN A 106 13.62 27.01 5.37
C ASN A 106 13.44 27.62 6.76
N ASN A 107 12.43 27.16 7.52
CA ASN A 107 12.20 27.65 8.88
C ASN A 107 13.26 27.12 9.84
N GLY A 108 13.48 27.82 10.98
CA GLY A 108 14.37 27.36 12.04
C GLY A 108 13.89 26.05 12.70
N TYR A 109 14.77 25.41 13.47
CA TYR A 109 14.42 24.26 14.29
C TYR A 109 13.52 24.66 15.47
N LYS A 110 12.44 23.92 15.70
CA LYS A 110 11.56 24.05 16.86
C LYS A 110 11.57 22.75 17.66
N ILE A 111 11.46 22.86 18.98
CA ILE A 111 11.29 21.70 19.86
C ILE A 111 9.90 21.09 19.62
N VAL A 112 9.85 19.78 19.42
CA VAL A 112 8.59 19.04 19.25
C VAL A 112 8.34 18.01 20.34
N ALA A 113 9.39 17.64 21.10
CA ALA A 113 9.24 16.81 22.30
C ALA A 113 10.45 16.99 23.24
N LYS A 114 10.19 16.92 24.55
CA LYS A 114 11.14 16.64 25.63
C LYS A 114 10.70 15.34 26.29
N THR A 115 11.58 14.32 26.42
CA THR A 115 11.16 12.98 26.84
C THR A 115 12.34 12.15 27.32
N THR A 116 12.09 11.16 28.16
CA THR A 116 13.02 10.09 28.53
C THR A 116 12.89 8.85 27.62
N LYS A 117 11.80 8.77 26.82
CA LYS A 117 11.55 7.69 25.88
C LYS A 117 12.42 7.80 24.64
N LEU A 118 12.75 6.67 24.02
CA LEU A 118 13.58 6.59 22.80
C LEU A 118 12.77 6.71 21.50
N LYS A 119 11.55 7.22 21.57
CA LYS A 119 10.65 7.38 20.42
C LYS A 119 9.66 8.50 20.63
N PHE A 120 9.23 9.12 19.51
CA PHE A 120 8.16 10.11 19.45
C PHE A 120 7.36 9.90 18.16
N THR A 121 6.05 10.17 18.19
CA THR A 121 5.21 10.12 17.00
C THR A 121 4.76 11.53 16.63
N ASP A 122 5.29 12.06 15.54
CA ASP A 122 4.82 13.31 14.97
C ASP A 122 3.55 13.04 14.13
N LYS A 123 2.43 13.61 14.57
CA LYS A 123 1.11 13.49 13.91
C LYS A 123 0.82 14.67 12.97
N LYS A 124 1.79 15.61 12.81
CA LYS A 124 1.65 16.84 12.03
C LYS A 124 2.65 16.87 10.85
N VAL A 125 2.85 15.75 10.17
CA VAL A 125 3.60 15.71 8.91
C VAL A 125 2.62 15.72 7.73
N VAL A 126 3.01 16.36 6.64
CA VAL A 126 2.20 16.50 5.41
C VAL A 126 2.99 15.88 4.26
N ALA A 127 2.32 15.08 3.42
CA ALA A 127 2.94 14.52 2.24
C ALA A 127 3.44 15.63 1.29
N GLY A 128 4.55 15.36 0.63
CA GLY A 128 5.22 16.34 -0.23
C GLY A 128 6.19 17.27 0.50
N LYS A 129 5.97 17.58 1.79
CA LYS A 129 6.88 18.44 2.57
C LYS A 129 8.09 17.67 3.08
N ARG A 130 9.25 18.31 3.06
CA ARG A 130 10.48 17.78 3.65
C ARG A 130 10.64 18.32 5.07
N TYR A 131 10.98 17.45 5.99
CA TYR A 131 11.28 17.75 7.39
C TYR A 131 12.71 17.33 7.68
N LYS A 132 13.39 18.07 8.58
CA LYS A 132 14.64 17.62 9.18
C LYS A 132 14.43 17.49 10.69
N TYR A 133 14.96 16.44 11.27
CA TYR A 133 14.92 16.18 12.72
C TYR A 133 16.30 15.90 13.22
N TYR A 134 16.58 16.32 14.46
CA TYR A 134 17.70 15.84 15.25
C TYR A 134 17.26 15.69 16.71
N VAL A 135 17.99 14.86 17.45
CA VAL A 135 17.80 14.63 18.88
C VAL A 135 18.99 15.20 19.62
N LYS A 136 18.72 15.99 20.65
CA LYS A 136 19.69 16.44 21.63
C LYS A 136 19.62 15.46 22.82
N SER A 137 20.69 14.72 23.08
CA SER A 137 20.86 13.86 24.26
C SER A 137 21.47 14.71 25.36
N ALA A 138 20.86 14.79 26.51
CA ALA A 138 21.25 15.73 27.56
C ALA A 138 21.21 15.10 28.96
N ARG A 139 22.11 15.57 29.82
CA ARG A 139 22.09 15.39 31.27
C ARG A 139 22.25 16.73 31.97
N THR A 140 21.82 16.82 33.19
CA THR A 140 22.01 18.00 34.03
C THR A 140 22.92 17.63 35.19
N TYR A 141 23.94 18.40 35.44
CA TYR A 141 24.87 18.25 36.56
C TYR A 141 25.21 19.62 37.11
N ASP A 142 25.09 19.83 38.39
CA ASP A 142 25.33 21.11 39.07
C ASP A 142 24.72 22.33 38.35
N GLY A 143 23.40 22.21 38.03
CA GLY A 143 22.64 23.24 37.33
C GLY A 143 23.01 23.47 35.85
N LYS A 144 24.12 22.90 35.36
CA LYS A 144 24.58 22.99 33.97
C LYS A 144 24.03 21.84 33.13
N THR A 145 23.75 22.12 31.85
CA THR A 145 23.29 21.10 30.90
C THR A 145 24.42 20.70 29.95
N TYR A 146 24.84 19.44 30.04
CA TYR A 146 25.77 18.77 29.15
C TYR A 146 25.00 18.04 28.08
N ALA A 147 25.34 18.23 26.81
CA ALA A 147 24.50 17.64 25.74
C ALA A 147 25.24 17.46 24.41
N SER A 148 24.85 16.44 23.65
CA SER A 148 25.25 16.22 22.26
C SER A 148 24.03 16.23 21.33
N ASN A 149 24.24 16.68 20.10
CA ASN A 149 23.24 16.60 19.05
C ASN A 149 23.51 15.40 18.14
N SER A 150 22.47 14.62 17.81
CA SER A 150 22.53 13.67 16.70
C SER A 150 22.76 14.40 15.38
N ASN A 151 23.27 13.71 14.36
CA ASN A 151 23.24 14.25 13.01
C ASN A 151 21.79 14.48 12.58
N ALA A 152 21.51 15.65 11.96
CA ALA A 152 20.19 15.96 11.47
C ALA A 152 19.82 15.06 10.27
N LYS A 153 18.68 14.39 10.35
CA LYS A 153 18.21 13.46 9.34
C LYS A 153 16.92 13.96 8.67
N SER A 154 16.87 13.87 7.34
CA SER A 154 15.71 14.31 6.56
C SER A 154 14.65 13.22 6.50
N PHE A 155 13.37 13.64 6.55
CA PHE A 155 12.22 12.79 6.32
C PHE A 155 11.25 13.49 5.38
N ARG A 156 10.66 12.72 4.45
CA ARG A 156 9.62 13.16 3.52
C ARG A 156 8.64 12.02 3.28
N ILE A 157 7.36 12.31 3.37
CA ILE A 157 6.33 11.44 2.81
C ILE A 157 6.20 11.82 1.33
N ALA A 158 6.74 11.01 0.43
CA ALA A 158 6.69 11.27 -1.01
C ALA A 158 5.27 11.11 -1.57
N ASN A 159 4.52 10.13 -1.07
CA ASN A 159 3.17 9.76 -1.48
C ASN A 159 2.24 9.70 -0.29
N PHE A 160 0.93 9.98 -0.53
CA PHE A 160 -0.13 9.76 0.47
C PHE A 160 -0.33 8.25 0.67
N VAL A 161 -0.50 7.53 -0.45
CA VAL A 161 -0.74 6.09 -0.45
C VAL A 161 0.52 5.33 -0.04
N ASN A 162 0.40 4.50 0.99
CA ASN A 162 1.50 3.66 1.43
C ASN A 162 1.51 2.34 0.66
N THR A 163 2.43 2.20 -0.28
CA THR A 163 2.60 1.02 -1.13
C THR A 163 3.69 0.07 -0.65
N LYS A 164 4.15 0.23 0.59
CA LYS A 164 5.21 -0.59 1.20
C LYS A 164 4.73 -1.43 2.38
N HIS A 165 3.46 -1.30 2.78
CA HIS A 165 2.87 -2.08 3.85
C HIS A 165 1.94 -3.13 3.29
N GLN A 166 1.99 -4.33 3.87
CA GLN A 166 1.12 -5.45 3.51
C GLN A 166 -0.36 -5.10 3.67
N LYS A 167 -0.71 -4.42 4.74
CA LYS A 167 -2.09 -4.04 5.06
C LYS A 167 -2.36 -2.62 4.61
N TYR A 168 -3.48 -2.44 3.91
CA TYR A 168 -4.02 -1.15 3.52
C TYR A 168 -5.44 -1.02 4.05
N SER A 169 -5.58 -0.41 5.22
CA SER A 169 -6.83 -0.38 5.97
C SER A 169 -7.86 0.60 5.37
N TYR A 170 -9.14 0.36 5.69
CA TYR A 170 -10.21 1.30 5.37
C TYR A 170 -9.92 2.71 5.92
N SER A 171 -9.36 2.82 7.13
CA SER A 171 -8.99 4.11 7.72
C SER A 171 -7.87 4.83 6.96
N GLU A 172 -6.89 4.08 6.45
CA GLU A 172 -5.83 4.65 5.60
C GLU A 172 -6.41 5.16 4.28
N MET A 173 -7.26 4.37 3.62
CA MET A 173 -7.96 4.80 2.40
C MET A 173 -8.75 6.09 2.63
N CYS A 174 -9.54 6.19 3.71
CA CYS A 174 -10.29 7.40 4.05
C CYS A 174 -9.37 8.61 4.28
N GLY A 175 -8.23 8.40 4.93
CA GLY A 175 -7.22 9.44 5.15
C GLY A 175 -6.57 9.92 3.86
N ASP A 176 -6.29 9.01 2.94
CA ASP A 176 -5.70 9.31 1.64
C ASP A 176 -6.71 10.03 0.73
N ILE A 177 -7.97 9.59 0.69
CA ILE A 177 -9.08 10.28 -0.01
C ILE A 177 -9.21 11.73 0.50
N LYS A 178 -9.19 11.94 1.83
CA LYS A 178 -9.23 13.27 2.42
C LYS A 178 -8.03 14.12 1.97
N SER A 179 -6.87 13.49 1.88
CA SER A 179 -5.64 14.16 1.43
C SER A 179 -5.70 14.55 -0.05
N PHE A 180 -6.24 13.69 -0.89
CA PHE A 180 -6.48 14.00 -2.31
C PHE A 180 -7.44 15.17 -2.47
N LYS A 181 -8.60 15.12 -1.78
CA LYS A 181 -9.60 16.20 -1.82
C LYS A 181 -9.02 17.56 -1.39
N ASN A 182 -8.18 17.56 -0.36
CA ASN A 182 -7.58 18.79 0.16
C ASN A 182 -6.43 19.32 -0.72
N THR A 183 -5.74 18.44 -1.48
CA THR A 183 -4.54 18.82 -2.24
C THR A 183 -4.85 19.07 -3.71
N TYR A 184 -5.86 18.40 -4.26
CA TYR A 184 -6.19 18.37 -5.68
C TYR A 184 -7.68 18.67 -5.91
N SER A 185 -8.26 19.64 -5.16
CA SER A 185 -9.69 19.97 -5.14
C SER A 185 -10.30 20.21 -6.53
N ASP A 186 -9.51 20.79 -7.45
CA ASP A 186 -9.96 21.09 -8.81
C ASP A 186 -10.16 19.86 -9.67
N TYR A 187 -9.42 18.78 -9.40
CA TYR A 187 -9.34 17.58 -10.22
C TYR A 187 -9.93 16.33 -9.58
N VAL A 188 -10.37 16.43 -8.33
CA VAL A 188 -10.96 15.31 -7.59
C VAL A 188 -12.28 15.68 -6.94
N SER A 189 -13.27 14.79 -7.06
CA SER A 189 -14.48 14.84 -6.25
C SER A 189 -14.73 13.48 -5.60
N VAL A 190 -15.44 13.47 -4.48
CA VAL A 190 -15.69 12.26 -3.70
C VAL A 190 -17.15 12.23 -3.31
N LYS A 191 -17.80 11.11 -3.59
CA LYS A 191 -19.20 10.84 -3.20
C LYS A 191 -19.25 9.55 -2.38
N VAL A 192 -20.23 9.43 -1.52
CA VAL A 192 -20.62 8.19 -0.87
C VAL A 192 -21.74 7.59 -1.71
N VAL A 193 -21.51 6.41 -2.30
CA VAL A 193 -22.49 5.72 -3.15
C VAL A 193 -23.30 4.67 -2.39
N GLY A 194 -22.90 4.38 -1.17
CA GLY A 194 -23.61 3.48 -0.26
C GLY A 194 -22.82 3.23 1.02
N LYS A 195 -23.37 2.36 1.85
CA LYS A 195 -22.73 1.90 3.09
C LYS A 195 -22.72 0.38 3.12
N SER A 196 -21.66 -0.19 3.68
CA SER A 196 -21.56 -1.63 3.93
C SER A 196 -22.46 -2.09 5.08
N ASN A 197 -22.49 -3.39 5.33
CA ASN A 197 -23.28 -3.96 6.43
C ASN A 197 -22.87 -3.41 7.81
N ASP A 198 -21.57 -3.17 8.05
CA ASP A 198 -21.04 -2.54 9.27
C ASP A 198 -20.95 -1.00 9.16
N LYS A 199 -21.77 -0.39 8.28
CA LYS A 199 -21.94 1.06 8.10
C LYS A 199 -20.68 1.81 7.69
N ARG A 200 -19.72 1.17 7.02
CA ARG A 200 -18.60 1.86 6.37
C ARG A 200 -19.05 2.44 5.04
N ASN A 201 -18.67 3.69 4.77
CA ASN A 201 -18.98 4.33 3.50
C ASN A 201 -18.27 3.64 2.33
N ILE A 202 -18.98 3.44 1.23
CA ILE A 202 -18.43 3.04 -0.06
C ILE A 202 -18.27 4.31 -0.88
N TYR A 203 -17.02 4.62 -1.24
CA TYR A 203 -16.69 5.87 -1.91
C TYR A 203 -16.59 5.69 -3.42
N ASP A 204 -17.14 6.65 -4.16
CA ASP A 204 -16.80 6.94 -5.54
C ASP A 204 -15.83 8.12 -5.54
N VAL A 205 -14.58 7.86 -5.93
CA VAL A 205 -13.53 8.86 -6.08
C VAL A 205 -13.40 9.18 -7.56
N VAL A 206 -13.82 10.37 -7.94
CA VAL A 206 -13.83 10.82 -9.34
C VAL A 206 -12.65 11.73 -9.60
N ILE A 207 -11.85 11.42 -10.62
CA ILE A 207 -10.73 12.25 -11.04
C ILE A 207 -10.93 12.75 -12.48
N GLY A 208 -10.47 13.98 -12.73
CA GLY A 208 -10.58 14.64 -14.02
C GLY A 208 -11.71 15.68 -14.08
N ASN A 209 -12.16 15.96 -15.28
CA ASN A 209 -13.21 16.98 -15.52
C ASN A 209 -14.57 16.48 -15.00
N LYS A 210 -15.11 17.13 -14.00
CA LYS A 210 -16.41 16.81 -13.40
C LYS A 210 -17.60 16.93 -14.36
N LYS A 211 -17.43 17.68 -15.46
CA LYS A 211 -18.43 17.91 -16.52
C LYS A 211 -18.18 17.03 -17.77
N ALA A 212 -17.26 16.06 -17.69
CA ALA A 212 -16.95 15.21 -18.83
C ALA A 212 -18.18 14.39 -19.28
N LYS A 213 -18.40 14.35 -20.60
CA LYS A 213 -19.48 13.59 -21.25
C LYS A 213 -19.17 12.09 -21.37
N LYS A 214 -17.97 11.68 -20.98
CA LYS A 214 -17.51 10.28 -20.99
C LYS A 214 -16.95 9.91 -19.63
N THR A 215 -17.25 8.70 -19.18
CA THR A 215 -16.76 8.17 -17.91
C THR A 215 -16.23 6.74 -18.06
N LEU A 216 -15.17 6.42 -17.34
CA LEU A 216 -14.66 5.07 -17.12
C LEU A 216 -14.81 4.76 -15.63
N LEU A 217 -15.40 3.61 -15.30
CA LEU A 217 -15.50 3.16 -13.91
C LEU A 217 -14.44 2.10 -13.61
N VAL A 218 -13.76 2.24 -12.50
CA VAL A 218 -12.79 1.27 -11.95
C VAL A 218 -13.32 0.75 -10.62
N ILE A 219 -13.41 -0.58 -10.49
CA ILE A 219 -13.88 -1.23 -9.27
C ILE A 219 -12.70 -2.06 -8.73
N GLY A 220 -12.37 -1.86 -7.46
CA GLY A 220 -11.37 -2.66 -6.75
C GLY A 220 -11.94 -3.29 -5.50
N ASN A 221 -11.32 -4.37 -5.05
CA ASN A 221 -11.53 -5.01 -3.77
C ASN A 221 -12.98 -5.46 -3.52
N ILE A 222 -13.58 -6.11 -4.52
CA ILE A 222 -14.88 -6.80 -4.36
C ILE A 222 -14.71 -7.98 -3.40
N HIS A 223 -13.65 -8.78 -3.57
CA HIS A 223 -13.30 -9.84 -2.62
C HIS A 223 -12.40 -9.30 -1.50
N ALA A 224 -12.71 -9.67 -0.29
CA ALA A 224 -12.09 -9.14 0.92
C ALA A 224 -10.58 -9.31 1.00
N ARG A 225 -10.07 -10.49 0.65
CA ARG A 225 -8.63 -10.85 0.69
C ARG A 225 -7.79 -10.20 -0.42
N GLU A 226 -8.44 -9.58 -1.41
CA GLU A 226 -7.80 -8.96 -2.58
C GLU A 226 -7.52 -7.46 -2.36
N TYR A 227 -7.24 -7.06 -1.12
CA TYR A 227 -7.10 -5.65 -0.73
C TYR A 227 -5.93 -4.90 -1.37
N MET A 228 -4.98 -5.60 -2.01
CA MET A 228 -3.95 -4.97 -2.82
C MET A 228 -4.54 -4.26 -4.05
N THR A 229 -5.70 -4.69 -4.54
CA THR A 229 -6.42 -3.99 -5.62
C THR A 229 -6.92 -2.61 -5.19
N ALA A 230 -7.36 -2.45 -3.91
CA ALA A 230 -7.69 -1.13 -3.36
C ALA A 230 -6.44 -0.25 -3.28
N GLN A 231 -5.33 -0.78 -2.82
CA GLN A 231 -4.05 -0.08 -2.75
C GLN A 231 -3.56 0.34 -4.14
N LEU A 232 -3.72 -0.52 -5.16
CA LEU A 232 -3.40 -0.22 -6.55
C LEU A 232 -4.29 0.93 -7.09
N CYS A 233 -5.61 0.86 -6.92
CA CYS A 233 -6.54 1.91 -7.32
C CYS A 233 -6.15 3.26 -6.71
N MET A 234 -5.88 3.30 -5.41
CA MET A 234 -5.51 4.52 -4.71
C MET A 234 -4.15 5.06 -5.17
N ALA A 235 -3.19 4.19 -5.46
CA ALA A 235 -1.89 4.58 -6.03
C ALA A 235 -2.03 5.15 -7.45
N GLN A 236 -2.92 4.59 -8.28
CA GLN A 236 -3.24 5.13 -9.61
C GLN A 236 -3.87 6.53 -9.50
N ILE A 237 -4.87 6.71 -8.64
CA ILE A 237 -5.49 8.02 -8.37
C ILE A 237 -4.40 9.04 -8.00
N GLU A 238 -3.53 8.70 -7.03
CA GLU A 238 -2.45 9.60 -6.61
C GLU A 238 -1.48 9.92 -7.75
N SER A 239 -1.07 8.91 -8.53
CA SER A 239 -0.14 9.08 -9.65
C SER A 239 -0.72 10.04 -10.70
N TYR A 240 -1.99 9.89 -11.04
CA TYR A 240 -2.64 10.75 -12.04
C TYR A 240 -2.87 12.17 -11.53
N LEU A 241 -3.26 12.34 -10.27
CA LEU A 241 -3.41 13.67 -9.67
C LEU A 241 -2.07 14.41 -9.56
N LYS A 242 -1.00 13.73 -9.14
CA LYS A 242 0.35 14.32 -9.05
C LYS A 242 0.91 14.73 -10.40
N ASN A 243 0.59 13.98 -11.44
CA ASN A 243 1.07 14.20 -12.80
C ASN A 243 0.01 14.85 -13.72
N TYR A 244 -0.99 15.53 -13.13
CA TYR A 244 -2.12 16.06 -13.91
C TYR A 244 -1.68 16.94 -15.08
N ASN A 245 -0.72 17.86 -14.85
CA ASN A 245 -0.15 18.71 -15.88
C ASN A 245 1.07 18.10 -16.61
N GLY A 246 1.40 16.85 -16.32
CA GLY A 246 2.49 16.07 -16.90
C GLY A 246 2.01 14.84 -17.64
N SER A 247 2.81 13.78 -17.55
CA SER A 247 2.50 12.49 -18.18
C SER A 247 2.81 11.31 -17.26
N VAL A 248 2.09 10.20 -17.48
CA VAL A 248 2.33 8.90 -16.88
C VAL A 248 2.63 7.91 -18.00
N LYS A 249 3.83 7.33 -18.00
CA LYS A 249 4.29 6.40 -19.05
C LYS A 249 4.02 6.92 -20.47
N GLY A 250 4.34 8.21 -20.72
CA GLY A 250 4.18 8.87 -22.02
C GLY A 250 2.75 9.33 -22.36
N VAL A 251 1.75 9.07 -21.50
CA VAL A 251 0.38 9.58 -21.72
C VAL A 251 0.20 10.90 -20.98
N LYS A 252 -0.09 11.98 -21.70
CA LYS A 252 -0.42 13.29 -21.13
C LYS A 252 -1.72 13.19 -20.31
N VAL A 253 -1.64 13.32 -18.98
CA VAL A 253 -2.76 13.05 -18.07
C VAL A 253 -3.93 14.00 -18.32
N LYS A 254 -3.66 15.31 -18.35
CA LYS A 254 -4.66 16.36 -18.58
C LYS A 254 -5.42 16.17 -19.89
N SER A 255 -4.74 15.75 -20.99
CA SER A 255 -5.39 15.57 -22.29
C SER A 255 -6.45 14.46 -22.27
N VAL A 256 -6.29 13.46 -21.43
CA VAL A 256 -7.27 12.38 -21.24
C VAL A 256 -8.34 12.79 -20.23
N LEU A 257 -7.93 13.24 -19.05
CA LEU A 257 -8.84 13.50 -17.93
C LEU A 257 -9.72 14.74 -18.12
N ASN A 258 -9.37 15.66 -19.03
CA ASN A 258 -10.27 16.73 -19.41
C ASN A 258 -11.47 16.26 -20.25
N LYS A 259 -11.31 15.16 -21.00
CA LYS A 259 -12.33 14.61 -21.89
C LYS A 259 -13.11 13.45 -21.27
N MET A 260 -12.51 12.75 -20.30
CA MET A 260 -13.09 11.61 -19.60
C MET A 260 -12.88 11.72 -18.09
N ALA A 261 -13.94 11.65 -17.31
CA ALA A 261 -13.85 11.46 -15.87
C ALA A 261 -13.60 9.97 -15.56
N VAL A 262 -12.67 9.68 -14.66
CA VAL A 262 -12.47 8.32 -14.18
C VAL A 262 -13.03 8.20 -12.77
N HIS A 263 -14.01 7.34 -12.60
CA HIS A 263 -14.63 6.97 -11.35
C HIS A 263 -13.92 5.77 -10.74
N TYR A 264 -13.63 5.81 -9.45
CA TYR A 264 -13.05 4.69 -8.72
C TYR A 264 -13.91 4.32 -7.52
N ILE A 265 -14.30 3.05 -7.42
CA ILE A 265 -14.70 2.42 -6.16
C ILE A 265 -13.48 1.63 -5.66
N PRO A 266 -12.55 2.24 -4.88
CA PRO A 266 -11.27 1.59 -4.57
C PRO A 266 -11.43 0.38 -3.65
N MET A 267 -12.41 0.40 -2.75
CA MET A 267 -12.69 -0.64 -1.77
C MET A 267 -14.19 -0.93 -1.73
N ALA A 268 -14.62 -1.83 -2.62
CA ALA A 268 -16.03 -2.19 -2.76
C ALA A 268 -16.56 -2.99 -1.56
N ASN A 269 -15.70 -3.74 -0.87
CA ASN A 269 -16.00 -4.59 0.27
C ASN A 269 -15.23 -4.16 1.53
N PRO A 270 -15.55 -3.01 2.14
CA PRO A 270 -14.75 -2.48 3.24
C PRO A 270 -14.83 -3.30 4.54
N ASP A 271 -15.97 -3.99 4.78
CA ASP A 271 -16.14 -4.84 5.96
C ASP A 271 -15.35 -6.14 5.81
N GLY A 272 -15.52 -6.84 4.67
CA GLY A 272 -14.76 -8.04 4.38
C GLY A 272 -13.24 -7.76 4.40
N THR A 273 -12.82 -6.66 3.82
CA THR A 273 -11.42 -6.20 3.85
C THR A 273 -10.91 -5.98 5.27
N THR A 274 -11.74 -5.42 6.15
CA THR A 274 -11.43 -5.27 7.58
C THR A 274 -11.27 -6.63 8.25
N ILE A 275 -12.15 -7.59 7.95
CA ILE A 275 -12.09 -8.96 8.47
C ILE A 275 -10.80 -9.64 8.00
N SER A 276 -10.51 -9.61 6.70
CA SER A 276 -9.33 -10.25 6.12
C SER A 276 -8.01 -9.69 6.71
N GLN A 277 -7.92 -8.39 6.92
CA GLN A 277 -6.70 -7.75 7.39
C GLN A 277 -6.52 -7.77 8.91
N PHE A 278 -7.61 -7.67 9.67
CA PHE A 278 -7.55 -7.36 11.10
C PHE A 278 -8.43 -8.26 11.98
N GLY A 279 -9.15 -9.19 11.37
CA GLY A 279 -10.02 -10.15 12.06
C GLY A 279 -11.44 -9.64 12.36
N ILE A 280 -12.30 -10.56 12.73
CA ILE A 280 -13.73 -10.35 13.01
C ILE A 280 -13.95 -9.36 14.16
N SER A 281 -13.06 -9.31 15.14
CA SER A 281 -13.14 -8.40 16.30
C SER A 281 -13.20 -6.92 15.91
N LYS A 282 -12.80 -6.55 14.68
CA LYS A 282 -12.85 -5.18 14.15
C LYS A 282 -14.17 -4.80 13.48
N ILE A 283 -15.13 -5.71 13.40
CA ILE A 283 -16.51 -5.42 13.04
C ILE A 283 -17.20 -4.78 14.25
N ARG A 284 -17.85 -3.63 14.03
CA ARG A 284 -18.42 -2.78 15.10
C ARG A 284 -19.76 -3.30 15.59
N ASP A 285 -20.60 -3.74 14.67
CA ASP A 285 -21.92 -4.30 14.99
C ASP A 285 -21.78 -5.63 15.71
N LYS A 286 -22.31 -5.70 16.95
CA LYS A 286 -22.19 -6.87 17.83
C LYS A 286 -22.92 -8.11 17.27
N LYS A 287 -24.12 -7.91 16.66
CA LYS A 287 -24.92 -9.01 16.10
C LYS A 287 -24.21 -9.59 14.88
N LEU A 288 -23.74 -8.73 13.99
CA LEU A 288 -22.97 -9.12 12.79
C LEU A 288 -21.70 -9.86 13.18
N ARG A 289 -20.98 -9.37 14.19
CA ARG A 289 -19.76 -10.00 14.70
C ARG A 289 -20.02 -11.40 15.27
N LYS A 290 -21.10 -11.57 16.06
CA LYS A 290 -21.52 -12.90 16.58
C LYS A 290 -21.84 -13.87 15.44
N ALA A 291 -22.57 -13.41 14.43
CA ALA A 291 -22.89 -14.22 13.23
C ALA A 291 -21.63 -14.62 12.45
N LEU A 292 -20.65 -13.72 12.31
CA LEU A 292 -19.37 -13.98 11.65
C LEU A 292 -18.57 -15.07 12.37
N TYR A 293 -18.45 -15.00 13.70
CA TYR A 293 -17.80 -16.06 14.48
C TYR A 293 -18.44 -17.43 14.29
N LYS A 294 -19.79 -17.47 14.24
CA LYS A 294 -20.51 -18.73 13.97
C LYS A 294 -20.25 -19.26 12.53
N MET A 295 -20.08 -18.37 11.54
CA MET A 295 -19.84 -18.77 10.15
C MET A 295 -18.40 -19.24 9.88
N SER A 296 -17.40 -18.55 10.47
CA SER A 296 -15.99 -18.72 10.10
C SER A 296 -15.21 -19.68 10.99
N GLY A 297 -15.77 -20.16 12.09
CA GLY A 297 -15.02 -20.97 13.06
C GLY A 297 -13.89 -20.23 13.75
N ALA A 298 -13.90 -18.91 13.79
CA ALA A 298 -13.12 -17.98 14.62
C ALA A 298 -11.64 -17.71 14.32
N SER A 299 -10.85 -18.58 13.67
CA SER A 299 -9.41 -18.45 13.82
C SER A 299 -8.61 -17.93 12.62
N HIS A 300 -9.05 -18.14 11.37
CA HIS A 300 -8.27 -17.76 10.20
C HIS A 300 -9.07 -16.93 9.21
N THR A 301 -9.05 -15.61 9.40
CA THR A 301 -9.78 -14.67 8.54
C THR A 301 -8.95 -14.07 7.42
N ALA A 302 -7.63 -14.29 7.37
CA ALA A 302 -6.77 -13.70 6.35
C ALA A 302 -7.22 -14.02 4.92
N THR A 303 -7.70 -15.23 4.68
CA THR A 303 -8.23 -15.71 3.39
C THR A 303 -9.72 -15.41 3.18
N TRP A 304 -10.38 -14.69 4.09
CA TRP A 304 -11.79 -14.32 3.98
C TRP A 304 -12.07 -13.60 2.67
N LYS A 305 -13.00 -14.13 1.86
CA LYS A 305 -13.35 -13.61 0.53
C LYS A 305 -14.64 -12.79 0.52
N ALA A 306 -15.61 -13.22 1.31
CA ALA A 306 -16.96 -12.67 1.34
C ALA A 306 -17.05 -11.27 2.00
N ASN A 307 -18.24 -10.67 1.98
CA ASN A 307 -18.55 -9.52 2.82
C ASN A 307 -18.81 -9.93 4.29
N ALA A 308 -19.24 -8.99 5.14
CA ALA A 308 -19.51 -9.28 6.55
C ALA A 308 -20.75 -10.16 6.80
N ARG A 309 -21.58 -10.42 5.80
CA ARG A 309 -22.71 -11.36 5.87
C ARG A 309 -22.40 -12.73 5.26
N GLY A 310 -21.11 -12.96 4.90
CA GLY A 310 -20.69 -14.22 4.32
C GLY A 310 -21.15 -14.42 2.86
N VAL A 311 -21.39 -13.34 2.12
CA VAL A 311 -21.81 -13.37 0.72
C VAL A 311 -20.64 -12.97 -0.18
N ASP A 312 -20.38 -13.75 -1.22
CA ASP A 312 -19.47 -13.40 -2.29
C ASP A 312 -20.10 -12.32 -3.18
N LEU A 313 -19.62 -11.09 -3.10
CA LEU A 313 -20.18 -9.95 -3.83
C LEU A 313 -20.07 -10.10 -5.35
N ASN A 314 -19.12 -10.92 -5.84
CA ASN A 314 -18.99 -11.26 -7.26
C ASN A 314 -19.84 -12.48 -7.68
N ARG A 315 -20.78 -12.87 -6.81
CA ARG A 315 -21.84 -13.85 -7.06
C ARG A 315 -23.22 -13.28 -6.75
N ASN A 316 -23.32 -12.01 -6.32
CA ASN A 316 -24.55 -11.41 -5.80
C ASN A 316 -25.22 -10.42 -6.76
N SER A 317 -24.68 -10.17 -7.95
CA SER A 317 -25.33 -9.29 -8.93
C SER A 317 -26.56 -9.96 -9.61
N ASN A 318 -27.44 -9.14 -10.22
CA ASN A 318 -28.59 -9.63 -10.96
C ASN A 318 -28.23 -10.01 -12.41
N SER A 319 -27.25 -10.91 -12.57
CA SER A 319 -26.89 -11.54 -13.85
C SER A 319 -26.69 -13.03 -13.61
N HIS A 320 -27.48 -13.87 -14.29
CA HIS A 320 -27.44 -15.32 -14.11
C HIS A 320 -27.54 -15.78 -12.65
N PHE A 321 -28.23 -15.02 -11.83
CA PHE A 321 -28.29 -15.24 -10.39
C PHE A 321 -28.99 -16.55 -10.05
N LYS A 322 -28.38 -17.28 -9.12
CA LYS A 322 -29.00 -18.48 -8.49
C LYS A 322 -28.91 -18.27 -6.97
N ALA A 323 -30.04 -18.35 -6.29
CA ALA A 323 -30.10 -18.19 -4.84
C ALA A 323 -29.30 -19.28 -4.13
N ASN A 324 -28.53 -18.87 -3.10
CA ASN A 324 -27.73 -19.76 -2.26
C ASN A 324 -26.76 -20.66 -3.04
N HIS A 325 -26.35 -20.25 -4.25
CA HIS A 325 -25.31 -20.95 -5.00
C HIS A 325 -23.97 -20.85 -4.25
N GLY A 326 -23.11 -21.87 -4.36
CA GLY A 326 -21.81 -21.90 -3.71
C GLY A 326 -21.83 -22.37 -2.25
N GLY A 327 -22.90 -23.02 -1.82
CA GLY A 327 -23.01 -23.66 -0.51
C GLY A 327 -23.61 -22.77 0.58
N LYS A 328 -23.01 -22.77 1.77
CA LYS A 328 -23.51 -22.00 2.92
C LYS A 328 -22.83 -20.64 3.06
N ARG A 329 -23.43 -19.75 3.89
CA ARG A 329 -22.82 -18.46 4.21
C ARG A 329 -21.38 -18.61 4.69
N GLY A 330 -20.50 -17.76 4.15
CA GLY A 330 -19.08 -17.82 4.43
C GLY A 330 -18.27 -18.71 3.48
N SER A 331 -18.90 -19.62 2.74
CA SER A 331 -18.24 -20.39 1.69
C SER A 331 -17.85 -19.51 0.49
N GLU A 332 -16.78 -19.89 -0.19
CA GLU A 332 -16.40 -19.23 -1.45
C GLU A 332 -17.49 -19.43 -2.50
N GLY A 333 -17.86 -18.35 -3.16
CA GLY A 333 -18.90 -18.39 -4.21
C GLY A 333 -20.34 -18.34 -3.69
N PHE A 334 -20.58 -18.22 -2.38
CA PHE A 334 -21.95 -18.11 -1.86
C PHE A 334 -22.63 -16.82 -2.33
N SER A 335 -23.67 -16.97 -3.16
CA SER A 335 -24.34 -15.86 -3.85
C SER A 335 -25.28 -15.02 -2.98
N GLY A 336 -25.68 -15.54 -1.83
CA GLY A 336 -26.72 -14.95 -0.98
C GLY A 336 -28.14 -15.38 -1.35
N PRO A 337 -29.16 -14.93 -0.56
CA PRO A 337 -30.54 -15.39 -0.70
C PRO A 337 -31.28 -14.82 -1.91
N SER A 338 -30.90 -13.65 -2.37
CA SER A 338 -31.49 -12.99 -3.55
C SER A 338 -30.46 -12.10 -4.27
N ALA A 339 -30.74 -11.84 -5.54
CA ALA A 339 -29.90 -10.94 -6.34
C ALA A 339 -29.82 -9.55 -5.69
N ALA A 340 -28.62 -9.01 -5.63
CA ALA A 340 -28.34 -7.75 -4.99
C ALA A 340 -28.88 -7.65 -3.54
N SER A 341 -28.87 -8.77 -2.78
CA SER A 341 -29.21 -8.76 -1.35
C SER A 341 -28.29 -7.86 -0.54
N GLU A 342 -27.03 -7.72 -0.96
CA GLU A 342 -26.01 -7.04 -0.20
C GLU A 342 -25.97 -5.54 -0.52
N PRO A 343 -25.81 -4.67 0.49
CA PRO A 343 -25.77 -3.22 0.31
C PRO A 343 -24.57 -2.77 -0.54
N GLU A 344 -23.45 -3.49 -0.49
CA GLU A 344 -22.29 -3.25 -1.32
C GLU A 344 -22.60 -3.47 -2.80
N THR A 345 -23.28 -4.56 -3.13
CA THR A 345 -23.74 -4.85 -4.51
C THR A 345 -24.73 -3.80 -5.00
N LYS A 346 -25.68 -3.39 -4.14
CA LYS A 346 -26.64 -2.31 -4.45
C LYS A 346 -25.92 -0.99 -4.73
N ALA A 347 -24.91 -0.64 -3.96
CA ALA A 347 -24.14 0.59 -4.14
C ALA A 347 -23.43 0.62 -5.50
N ILE A 348 -22.75 -0.46 -5.88
CA ILE A 348 -22.07 -0.57 -7.17
C ILE A 348 -23.08 -0.51 -8.32
N ALA A 349 -24.17 -1.31 -8.23
CA ALA A 349 -25.22 -1.36 -9.25
C ALA A 349 -25.93 0.01 -9.40
N GLY A 350 -26.14 0.72 -8.31
CA GLY A 350 -26.72 2.07 -8.29
C GLY A 350 -25.87 3.07 -9.06
N LEU A 351 -24.56 3.10 -8.81
CA LEU A 351 -23.64 3.97 -9.55
C LEU A 351 -23.59 3.61 -11.04
N LEU A 352 -23.51 2.32 -11.37
CA LEU A 352 -23.51 1.84 -12.76
C LEU A 352 -24.78 2.28 -13.50
N LYS A 353 -25.96 2.11 -12.89
CA LYS A 353 -27.24 2.58 -13.45
C LYS A 353 -27.26 4.09 -13.65
N GLN A 354 -26.80 4.86 -12.66
CA GLN A 354 -26.70 6.32 -12.75
C GLN A 354 -25.82 6.76 -13.94
N LEU A 355 -24.60 6.20 -14.06
CA LEU A 355 -23.68 6.55 -15.14
C LEU A 355 -24.23 6.14 -16.51
N LYS A 356 -24.95 5.01 -16.60
CA LYS A 356 -25.65 4.60 -17.81
C LYS A 356 -26.76 5.56 -18.19
N ASN A 357 -27.66 5.88 -17.24
CA ASN A 357 -28.79 6.76 -17.47
C ASN A 357 -28.34 8.16 -17.93
N ASN A 358 -27.21 8.65 -17.37
CA ASN A 358 -26.56 9.87 -17.83
C ASN A 358 -25.89 9.74 -19.21
N LYS A 359 -25.91 8.56 -19.84
CA LYS A 359 -25.27 8.26 -21.13
C LYS A 359 -23.75 8.50 -21.16
N THR A 360 -23.10 8.56 -19.99
CA THR A 360 -21.67 8.87 -19.89
C THR A 360 -20.76 7.66 -19.85
N LEU A 361 -21.23 6.50 -19.31
CA LEU A 361 -20.41 5.31 -19.13
C LEU A 361 -19.91 4.74 -20.47
N LYS A 362 -18.59 4.61 -20.61
CA LYS A 362 -17.91 4.08 -21.80
C LYS A 362 -17.26 2.72 -21.56
N GLY A 363 -16.98 2.36 -20.32
CA GLY A 363 -16.40 1.06 -19.96
C GLY A 363 -16.19 0.90 -18.48
N VAL A 364 -15.88 -0.33 -18.07
CA VAL A 364 -15.58 -0.71 -16.69
C VAL A 364 -14.32 -1.55 -16.63
N VAL A 365 -13.44 -1.24 -15.69
CA VAL A 365 -12.27 -2.04 -15.33
C VAL A 365 -12.49 -2.61 -13.93
N ASN A 366 -12.53 -3.92 -13.81
CA ASN A 366 -12.76 -4.62 -12.56
C ASN A 366 -11.45 -5.29 -12.11
N TYR A 367 -10.86 -4.84 -10.99
CA TYR A 367 -9.63 -5.40 -10.44
C TYR A 367 -9.90 -6.47 -9.42
N HIS A 368 -9.31 -7.61 -9.64
CA HIS A 368 -9.26 -8.78 -8.79
C HIS A 368 -7.83 -9.26 -8.55
N ALA A 369 -7.65 -10.29 -7.77
CA ALA A 369 -6.44 -11.06 -7.56
C ALA A 369 -6.81 -12.53 -7.28
N MET A 370 -6.13 -13.48 -7.92
CA MET A 370 -4.80 -13.43 -8.52
C MET A 370 -4.74 -14.23 -9.84
N GLY A 371 -3.63 -14.05 -10.56
CA GLY A 371 -3.37 -14.89 -11.76
C GLY A 371 -2.50 -14.20 -12.81
N SER A 372 -2.33 -12.87 -12.75
CA SER A 372 -1.74 -12.07 -13.84
C SER A 372 -2.41 -12.35 -15.19
N ILE A 373 -3.75 -12.36 -15.18
CA ILE A 373 -4.60 -12.67 -16.33
C ILE A 373 -5.66 -11.57 -16.54
N VAL A 374 -6.19 -11.50 -17.76
CA VAL A 374 -7.29 -10.59 -18.14
C VAL A 374 -8.44 -11.42 -18.71
N PHE A 375 -9.64 -11.15 -18.22
CA PHE A 375 -10.89 -11.67 -18.78
C PHE A 375 -11.60 -10.61 -19.61
N GLY A 376 -12.04 -10.97 -20.81
CA GLY A 376 -12.71 -10.07 -21.75
C GLY A 376 -13.75 -10.77 -22.62
N SER A 377 -14.10 -12.03 -22.34
CA SER A 377 -15.22 -12.74 -22.98
C SER A 377 -16.56 -12.27 -22.44
N GLY A 378 -17.61 -12.46 -23.22
CA GLY A 378 -18.99 -12.16 -22.87
C GLY A 378 -19.56 -10.92 -23.57
N GLY A 379 -20.82 -10.62 -23.22
CA GLY A 379 -21.59 -9.58 -23.90
C GLY A 379 -22.02 -9.98 -25.31
N SER A 380 -22.72 -9.08 -25.99
CA SER A 380 -23.19 -9.26 -27.38
C SER A 380 -23.02 -8.00 -28.21
N GLY A 381 -23.07 -8.11 -29.53
CA GLY A 381 -23.05 -6.99 -30.47
C GLY A 381 -21.90 -5.99 -30.19
N LYS A 382 -22.25 -4.71 -30.05
CA LYS A 382 -21.31 -3.63 -29.81
C LYS A 382 -20.56 -3.81 -28.46
N VAL A 383 -21.23 -4.27 -27.41
CA VAL A 383 -20.62 -4.47 -26.10
C VAL A 383 -19.49 -5.50 -26.19
N LYS A 384 -19.73 -6.62 -26.88
CA LYS A 384 -18.70 -7.65 -27.11
C LYS A 384 -17.50 -7.09 -27.87
N LYS A 385 -17.73 -6.34 -28.96
CA LYS A 385 -16.65 -5.72 -29.77
C LYS A 385 -15.79 -4.76 -28.94
N GLU A 386 -16.41 -3.86 -28.18
CA GLU A 386 -15.71 -2.89 -27.33
C GLU A 386 -15.00 -3.55 -26.15
N THR A 387 -15.61 -4.57 -25.52
CA THR A 387 -14.96 -5.37 -24.46
C THR A 387 -13.71 -6.06 -24.98
N GLN A 388 -13.75 -6.67 -26.16
CA GLN A 388 -12.61 -7.31 -26.78
C GLN A 388 -11.50 -6.32 -27.16
N LYS A 389 -11.89 -5.08 -27.54
CA LYS A 389 -10.93 -4.00 -27.82
C LYS A 389 -10.17 -3.62 -26.52
N MET A 390 -10.87 -3.37 -25.42
CA MET A 390 -10.28 -3.12 -24.11
C MET A 390 -9.41 -4.31 -23.66
N TYR A 391 -9.91 -5.51 -23.77
CA TYR A 391 -9.21 -6.75 -23.38
C TYR A 391 -7.87 -6.92 -24.09
N ARG A 392 -7.84 -6.84 -25.42
CA ARG A 392 -6.60 -6.93 -26.20
C ARG A 392 -5.61 -5.83 -25.82
N PHE A 393 -6.13 -4.63 -25.59
CA PHE A 393 -5.33 -3.49 -25.22
C PHE A 393 -4.76 -3.62 -23.80
N ALA A 394 -5.55 -4.04 -22.81
CA ALA A 394 -5.09 -4.31 -21.46
C ALA A 394 -3.99 -5.37 -21.41
N ARG A 395 -4.15 -6.47 -22.16
CA ARG A 395 -3.12 -7.51 -22.28
C ARG A 395 -1.82 -6.98 -22.88
N LYS A 396 -1.91 -6.16 -23.94
CA LYS A 396 -0.73 -5.51 -24.55
C LYS A 396 0.03 -4.61 -23.56
N ILE A 397 -0.70 -3.87 -22.71
CA ILE A 397 -0.09 -2.97 -21.73
C ILE A 397 0.55 -3.73 -20.56
N THR A 398 -0.18 -4.71 -20.02
CA THR A 398 0.21 -5.38 -18.77
C THR A 398 1.13 -6.59 -18.98
N GLY A 399 1.10 -7.18 -20.18
CA GLY A 399 1.71 -8.48 -20.44
C GLY A 399 1.00 -9.62 -19.69
N TYR A 400 -0.26 -9.42 -19.28
CA TYR A 400 -1.04 -10.46 -18.62
C TYR A 400 -1.57 -11.50 -19.62
N ALA A 401 -1.68 -12.73 -19.17
CA ALA A 401 -2.17 -13.83 -19.98
C ALA A 401 -3.68 -13.73 -20.29
N CYS A 402 -4.17 -14.58 -21.17
CA CYS A 402 -5.59 -14.75 -21.45
C CYS A 402 -6.29 -15.43 -20.28
N GLY A 403 -7.20 -14.73 -19.58
CA GLY A 403 -8.00 -15.33 -18.52
C GLY A 403 -9.13 -16.21 -19.05
N ASP A 404 -9.64 -15.88 -20.23
CA ASP A 404 -10.75 -16.61 -20.84
C ASP A 404 -10.39 -18.06 -21.23
N SER A 405 -9.10 -18.39 -21.25
CA SER A 405 -8.58 -19.76 -21.45
C SER A 405 -8.45 -20.55 -20.15
N TYR A 406 -8.59 -19.89 -18.99
CA TYR A 406 -8.49 -20.50 -17.67
C TYR A 406 -9.91 -20.64 -17.09
N GLY A 407 -10.50 -21.76 -17.25
CA GLY A 407 -11.80 -22.05 -16.63
C GLY A 407 -12.57 -23.13 -17.38
N SER A 408 -13.15 -24.02 -16.63
CA SER A 408 -13.97 -25.12 -17.12
C SER A 408 -15.35 -24.69 -17.61
N SER A 409 -15.68 -23.40 -17.60
CA SER A 409 -16.99 -22.92 -18.04
C SER A 409 -16.86 -21.84 -19.10
N SER A 410 -17.17 -22.20 -20.32
CA SER A 410 -17.43 -21.29 -21.44
C SER A 410 -18.73 -20.46 -21.25
N GLY A 411 -19.41 -20.62 -20.12
CA GLY A 411 -20.69 -19.95 -19.80
C GLY A 411 -20.55 -18.76 -18.85
N PRO A 412 -21.62 -17.96 -18.69
CA PRO A 412 -21.68 -16.85 -17.78
C PRO A 412 -21.59 -17.32 -16.32
N SER A 413 -20.88 -16.55 -15.49
CA SER A 413 -20.74 -16.85 -14.06
C SER A 413 -21.96 -16.37 -13.27
N VAL A 414 -22.45 -17.22 -12.36
CA VAL A 414 -23.58 -16.86 -11.45
C VAL A 414 -23.25 -15.55 -10.72
N GLY A 415 -24.14 -14.57 -10.86
CA GLY A 415 -24.08 -13.29 -10.13
C GLY A 415 -22.81 -12.48 -10.32
N SER A 416 -22.06 -12.68 -11.41
CA SER A 416 -20.81 -11.98 -11.70
C SER A 416 -21.07 -10.49 -11.95
N MET A 417 -20.24 -9.62 -11.38
CA MET A 417 -20.32 -8.18 -11.62
C MET A 417 -19.95 -7.84 -13.08
N ARG A 418 -19.00 -8.55 -13.69
CA ARG A 418 -18.61 -8.36 -15.09
C ARG A 418 -19.80 -8.63 -16.01
N ASP A 419 -20.47 -9.77 -15.84
CA ASP A 419 -21.59 -10.15 -16.68
C ASP A 419 -22.79 -9.20 -16.48
N TYR A 420 -23.04 -8.76 -15.23
CA TYR A 420 -24.02 -7.72 -14.93
C TYR A 420 -23.73 -6.42 -15.72
N VAL A 421 -22.49 -5.97 -15.76
CA VAL A 421 -22.12 -4.77 -16.52
C VAL A 421 -22.36 -4.95 -18.01
N MET A 422 -21.97 -6.09 -18.57
CA MET A 422 -22.10 -6.33 -20.01
C MET A 422 -23.55 -6.57 -20.42
N GLU A 423 -24.32 -7.30 -19.64
CA GLU A 423 -25.66 -7.77 -20.04
C GLU A 423 -26.79 -6.86 -19.57
N LYS A 424 -26.72 -6.33 -18.35
CA LYS A 424 -27.78 -5.48 -17.79
C LYS A 424 -27.49 -3.99 -17.97
N ILE A 425 -26.24 -3.58 -17.77
CA ILE A 425 -25.82 -2.18 -17.98
C ILE A 425 -25.53 -1.91 -19.45
N LYS A 426 -25.25 -2.93 -20.26
CA LYS A 426 -24.91 -2.82 -21.68
C LYS A 426 -23.68 -1.92 -21.91
N SER A 427 -22.62 -2.14 -21.09
CA SER A 427 -21.34 -1.42 -21.17
C SER A 427 -20.18 -2.41 -21.27
N PRO A 428 -19.10 -2.07 -21.99
CA PRO A 428 -17.91 -2.91 -22.03
C PRO A 428 -17.30 -3.09 -20.62
N CYS A 429 -16.81 -4.30 -20.31
CA CYS A 429 -16.17 -4.59 -19.02
C CYS A 429 -15.04 -5.61 -19.17
N ILE A 430 -13.91 -5.30 -18.60
CA ILE A 430 -12.78 -6.24 -18.44
C ILE A 430 -12.50 -6.51 -16.97
N THR A 431 -12.05 -7.72 -16.66
CA THR A 431 -11.57 -8.09 -15.34
C THR A 431 -10.09 -8.40 -15.40
N LEU A 432 -9.31 -7.82 -14.51
CA LEU A 432 -7.88 -8.11 -14.34
C LEU A 432 -7.66 -8.79 -13.00
N GLU A 433 -7.05 -9.96 -13.03
CA GLU A 433 -6.53 -10.67 -11.87
C GLU A 433 -5.06 -10.31 -11.69
N ILE A 434 -4.74 -9.40 -10.77
CA ILE A 434 -3.37 -8.93 -10.58
C ILE A 434 -2.54 -9.91 -9.74
N GLY A 435 -1.22 -9.92 -9.96
CA GLY A 435 -0.27 -10.70 -9.16
C GLY A 435 -0.36 -12.20 -9.36
N VAL A 436 0.49 -12.93 -8.65
CA VAL A 436 0.61 -14.39 -8.71
C VAL A 436 0.83 -14.94 -7.29
N ALA A 437 0.73 -16.28 -7.12
CA ALA A 437 1.10 -16.99 -5.88
C ALA A 437 0.36 -16.56 -4.60
N GLY A 438 -0.91 -16.92 -4.52
CA GLY A 438 -1.71 -16.85 -3.29
C GLY A 438 -2.43 -15.51 -3.07
N CYS A 439 -3.48 -15.56 -2.29
CA CYS A 439 -4.28 -14.40 -1.91
C CYS A 439 -4.61 -14.48 -0.42
N PRO A 440 -4.26 -13.46 0.39
CA PRO A 440 -3.79 -12.11 0.03
C PRO A 440 -2.42 -12.08 -0.64
N LEU A 441 -2.27 -11.24 -1.67
CA LEU A 441 -0.99 -11.06 -2.35
C LEU A 441 0.06 -10.47 -1.42
N PRO A 442 1.30 -11.00 -1.37
CA PRO A 442 2.37 -10.42 -0.57
C PRO A 442 2.81 -9.07 -1.13
N ILE A 443 3.11 -8.12 -0.24
CA ILE A 443 3.47 -6.74 -0.63
C ILE A 443 4.71 -6.66 -1.53
N SER A 444 5.59 -7.63 -1.48
CA SER A 444 6.76 -7.74 -2.37
C SER A 444 6.37 -7.71 -3.86
N GLN A 445 5.17 -8.18 -4.21
CA GLN A 445 4.67 -8.15 -5.60
C GLN A 445 4.18 -6.77 -6.04
N PHE A 446 3.90 -5.83 -5.10
CA PHE A 446 3.31 -4.55 -5.47
C PHE A 446 4.13 -3.79 -6.52
N SER A 447 5.44 -3.79 -6.41
CA SER A 447 6.31 -3.08 -7.36
C SER A 447 6.17 -3.60 -8.79
N SER A 448 6.08 -4.93 -8.98
CA SER A 448 5.85 -5.55 -10.28
C SER A 448 4.45 -5.28 -10.81
N ILE A 449 3.43 -5.44 -9.97
CA ILE A 449 2.03 -5.13 -10.29
C ILE A 449 1.90 -3.66 -10.69
N TRP A 450 2.51 -2.75 -9.94
CA TRP A 450 2.51 -1.32 -10.25
C TRP A 450 3.07 -1.02 -11.63
N ARG A 451 4.27 -1.51 -11.95
CA ARG A 451 4.90 -1.29 -13.27
C ARG A 451 4.01 -1.68 -14.44
N LYS A 452 3.21 -2.75 -14.30
CA LYS A 452 2.29 -3.26 -15.32
C LYS A 452 0.99 -2.47 -15.38
N ASN A 453 0.51 -1.92 -14.26
CA ASN A 453 -0.82 -1.33 -14.15
C ASN A 453 -0.83 0.19 -13.98
N GLU A 454 0.30 0.85 -13.71
CA GLU A 454 0.39 2.29 -13.43
C GLU A 454 -0.34 3.15 -14.47
N SER A 455 -0.19 2.85 -15.75
CA SER A 455 -0.80 3.61 -16.84
C SER A 455 -2.06 2.97 -17.43
N LEU A 456 -2.44 1.76 -17.00
CA LEU A 456 -3.50 0.98 -17.64
C LEU A 456 -4.81 1.76 -17.73
N VAL A 457 -5.34 2.24 -16.60
CA VAL A 457 -6.63 2.93 -16.56
C VAL A 457 -6.61 4.21 -17.39
N LEU A 458 -5.51 4.97 -17.36
CA LEU A 458 -5.36 6.18 -18.17
C LEU A 458 -5.32 5.87 -19.67
N ARG A 459 -4.70 4.75 -20.05
CA ARG A 459 -4.63 4.27 -21.44
C ARG A 459 -5.98 3.71 -21.90
N GLU A 460 -6.70 2.97 -21.06
CA GLU A 460 -8.08 2.52 -21.35
C GLU A 460 -9.01 3.73 -21.50
N ALA A 461 -8.91 4.72 -20.62
CA ALA A 461 -9.65 5.97 -20.77
C ALA A 461 -9.36 6.66 -22.11
N LYS A 462 -8.08 6.70 -22.55
CA LYS A 462 -7.69 7.24 -23.84
C LYS A 462 -8.24 6.42 -25.02
N LEU A 463 -8.26 5.10 -24.91
CA LEU A 463 -8.79 4.17 -25.91
C LEU A 463 -10.28 4.39 -26.19
N LEU A 464 -11.04 4.79 -25.16
CA LEU A 464 -12.50 4.99 -25.19
C LEU A 464 -12.92 6.43 -25.48
N LEU A 465 -11.97 7.35 -25.73
CA LEU A 465 -12.23 8.71 -26.19
C LEU A 465 -12.64 8.74 -27.64
#